data_fb10fa6b1fdb81175ec921b477bc8b1c
#
_entry.id   fb10fa6b1fdb81175ec921b477bc8b1c
#
_cell.length_a   1.000
_cell.length_b   1.000
_cell.length_c   1.000
_cell.angle_alpha   90.00
_cell.angle_beta   90.00
_cell.angle_gamma   90.00
#
_symmetry.space_group_name_H-M   'P 1'
#
loop_
_entity.id
_entity.type
_entity.pdbx_description
1 polymer ?
#
loop_
_entity_poly.entity_id
_entity_poly.type
_entity_poly.pdbx_seq_one_letter_code
_entity_poly.pdbx_strand_id
1 'polypeptide(L)'
;MANVTIIGAGHWGIALASVVAANGYNVLVYARKEEAAKAINNGYSNYFKSIKLNKNIKATSIIDEAVSFSNIIVVAIPVATIYSFMNSIIQNNRQKIYLFTSKGLYNGRSISSLFYEENENLKLAVLSGPSFASEVMDGKNTAVVIASDKTNIARQLQIIFNNAHFRVYTTDDIIGVEYCGAIKNVFAIICGMIDGANMGANTKNAIITRGLNEIRRVISFVGGNPKTLYGLAGIGDIMLTCNSLESRNYSYGFHYTKDASLSYNQNGTIEGLNTINEIYKIAKVNNLEMPIIE
;
A
#
# COMPACT_ATOMS: atom_id res chain seq x y z
N MET A 1 -1.67 18.62 20.54
CA MET A 1 -1.24 17.99 19.28
C MET A 1 -2.10 16.76 19.06
N ALA A 2 -2.54 16.49 17.85
CA ALA A 2 -3.29 15.28 17.57
C ALA A 2 -2.33 14.06 17.57
N ASN A 3 -2.84 12.90 17.95
CA ASN A 3 -2.10 11.66 18.00
C ASN A 3 -2.44 10.81 16.75
N VAL A 4 -1.50 9.98 16.30
CA VAL A 4 -1.69 9.00 15.21
C VAL A 4 -1.11 7.66 15.62
N THR A 5 -1.89 6.61 15.46
CA THR A 5 -1.42 5.23 15.64
C THR A 5 -1.03 4.63 14.29
N ILE A 6 0.09 3.91 14.23
CA ILE A 6 0.49 3.14 13.05
C ILE A 6 0.59 1.67 13.43
N ILE A 7 -0.24 0.84 12.82
CA ILE A 7 -0.20 -0.61 12.98
C ILE A 7 0.72 -1.19 11.92
N GLY A 8 1.91 -1.65 12.36
CA GLY A 8 2.94 -2.23 11.52
C GLY A 8 4.24 -1.45 11.53
N ALA A 9 5.29 -2.05 12.08
CA ALA A 9 6.64 -1.48 12.20
C ALA A 9 7.57 -1.91 11.04
N GLY A 10 7.01 -2.16 9.84
CA GLY A 10 7.76 -2.46 8.62
C GLY A 10 8.34 -1.21 7.97
N HIS A 11 9.04 -1.37 6.82
CA HIS A 11 9.62 -0.24 6.05
C HIS A 11 8.61 0.89 5.86
N TRP A 12 7.42 0.57 5.34
CA TRP A 12 6.40 1.57 5.02
C TRP A 12 5.78 2.21 6.27
N GLY A 13 5.48 1.41 7.29
CA GLY A 13 4.93 1.94 8.55
C GLY A 13 5.88 2.92 9.23
N ILE A 14 7.19 2.63 9.25
CA ILE A 14 8.21 3.54 9.80
C ILE A 14 8.35 4.81 8.95
N ALA A 15 8.32 4.70 7.62
CA ALA A 15 8.37 5.86 6.74
C ALA A 15 7.17 6.80 6.97
N LEU A 16 5.96 6.24 7.05
CA LEU A 16 4.76 7.03 7.36
C LEU A 16 4.80 7.64 8.78
N ALA A 17 5.31 6.89 9.77
CA ALA A 17 5.53 7.43 11.11
C ALA A 17 6.44 8.66 11.08
N SER A 18 7.51 8.61 10.28
CA SER A 18 8.45 9.71 10.14
C SER A 18 7.82 10.93 9.46
N VAL A 19 6.99 10.73 8.41
CA VAL A 19 6.24 11.81 7.75
C VAL A 19 5.32 12.51 8.75
N VAL A 20 4.52 11.74 9.50
CA VAL A 20 3.55 12.29 10.47
C VAL A 20 4.26 13.00 11.63
N ALA A 21 5.34 12.41 12.15
CA ALA A 21 6.11 13.01 13.23
C ALA A 21 6.87 14.28 12.81
N ALA A 22 7.31 14.38 11.54
CA ALA A 22 7.90 15.59 10.97
C ALA A 22 6.91 16.76 10.94
N ASN A 23 5.61 16.46 10.82
CA ASN A 23 4.53 17.44 10.88
C ASN A 23 4.12 17.82 12.33
N GLY A 24 4.86 17.36 13.34
CA GLY A 24 4.65 17.72 14.74
C GLY A 24 3.63 16.86 15.49
N TYR A 25 3.10 15.80 14.89
CA TYR A 25 2.17 14.88 15.56
C TYR A 25 2.91 13.88 16.45
N ASN A 26 2.25 13.40 17.51
CA ASN A 26 2.73 12.25 18.28
C ASN A 26 2.32 10.96 17.57
N VAL A 27 3.26 10.04 17.41
CA VAL A 27 3.03 8.77 16.71
C VAL A 27 3.32 7.60 17.65
N LEU A 28 2.36 6.67 17.77
CA LEU A 28 2.58 5.39 18.44
C LEU A 28 2.53 4.26 17.40
N VAL A 29 3.64 3.57 17.25
CA VAL A 29 3.78 2.44 16.33
C VAL A 29 3.50 1.13 17.08
N TYR A 30 2.54 0.36 16.60
CA TYR A 30 2.39 -1.03 17.06
C TYR A 30 3.38 -1.93 16.33
N ALA A 31 4.27 -2.54 17.10
CA ALA A 31 5.26 -3.50 16.62
C ALA A 31 5.00 -4.86 17.28
N ARG A 32 4.63 -5.89 16.51
CA ARG A 32 4.31 -7.23 17.01
C ARG A 32 5.42 -7.84 17.88
N LYS A 33 6.69 -7.52 17.57
CA LYS A 33 7.86 -7.98 18.32
C LYS A 33 8.30 -6.90 19.30
N GLU A 34 8.45 -7.26 20.56
CA GLU A 34 8.87 -6.34 21.62
C GLU A 34 10.25 -5.72 21.35
N GLU A 35 11.17 -6.49 20.75
CA GLU A 35 12.51 -5.99 20.40
C GLU A 35 12.43 -4.85 19.37
N ALA A 36 11.49 -4.95 18.42
CA ALA A 36 11.26 -3.88 17.44
C ALA A 36 10.69 -2.62 18.11
N ALA A 37 9.77 -2.78 19.08
CA ALA A 37 9.25 -1.66 19.85
C ALA A 37 10.35 -1.00 20.69
N LYS A 38 11.20 -1.78 21.35
CA LYS A 38 12.35 -1.27 22.11
C LYS A 38 13.33 -0.51 21.21
N ALA A 39 13.64 -1.02 20.02
CA ALA A 39 14.52 -0.33 19.07
C ALA A 39 13.95 1.03 18.66
N ILE A 40 12.66 1.10 18.32
CA ILE A 40 11.98 2.35 17.96
C ILE A 40 12.00 3.36 19.12
N ASN A 41 11.75 2.91 20.35
CA ASN A 41 11.79 3.76 21.54
C ASN A 41 13.20 4.30 21.84
N ASN A 42 14.24 3.60 21.41
CA ASN A 42 15.64 4.05 21.46
C ASN A 42 16.02 4.96 20.25
N GLY A 43 15.07 5.25 19.35
CA GLY A 43 15.26 6.14 18.22
C GLY A 43 15.79 5.46 16.95
N TYR A 44 15.68 4.15 16.81
CA TYR A 44 16.19 3.39 15.66
C TYR A 44 15.15 2.41 15.15
N SER A 45 15.28 2.02 13.89
CA SER A 45 14.47 0.94 13.31
C SER A 45 15.36 -0.14 12.71
N ASN A 46 14.89 -1.37 12.67
CA ASN A 46 15.61 -2.49 12.07
C ASN A 46 15.79 -2.33 10.55
N TYR A 47 14.98 -1.46 9.93
CA TYR A 47 14.95 -1.26 8.48
C TYR A 47 15.76 -0.05 8.02
N PHE A 48 15.90 0.99 8.86
CA PHE A 48 16.60 2.24 8.57
C PHE A 48 17.63 2.50 9.67
N LYS A 49 18.65 1.63 9.73
CA LYS A 49 19.63 1.61 10.84
C LYS A 49 20.47 2.88 10.94
N SER A 50 20.72 3.57 9.82
CA SER A 50 21.49 4.81 9.76
C SER A 50 20.67 6.07 10.05
N ILE A 51 19.33 5.96 10.12
CA ILE A 51 18.45 7.11 10.28
C ILE A 51 17.92 7.12 11.72
N LYS A 52 18.20 8.20 12.45
CA LYS A 52 17.63 8.43 13.78
C LYS A 52 16.16 8.86 13.65
N LEU A 53 15.27 8.15 14.31
CA LEU A 53 13.84 8.45 14.30
C LEU A 53 13.53 9.71 15.10
N ASN A 54 12.47 10.43 14.70
CA ASN A 54 11.98 11.59 15.41
C ASN A 54 11.54 11.20 16.84
N LYS A 55 11.83 12.05 17.84
CA LYS A 55 11.49 11.84 19.25
C LYS A 55 9.98 11.67 19.54
N ASN A 56 9.14 12.18 18.64
CA ASN A 56 7.68 12.06 18.71
C ASN A 56 7.18 10.67 18.28
N ILE A 57 8.07 9.78 17.80
CA ILE A 57 7.74 8.40 17.47
C ILE A 57 8.05 7.53 18.69
N LYS A 58 7.01 6.85 19.19
CA LYS A 58 7.12 5.81 20.22
C LYS A 58 6.53 4.51 19.67
N ALA A 59 6.79 3.41 20.34
CA ALA A 59 6.25 2.11 19.94
C ALA A 59 5.83 1.29 21.16
N THR A 60 4.87 0.41 20.92
CA THR A 60 4.39 -0.60 21.87
C THR A 60 4.20 -1.94 21.16
N SER A 61 4.29 -3.03 21.89
CA SER A 61 3.89 -4.37 21.45
C SER A 61 2.50 -4.77 21.97
N ILE A 62 1.80 -3.88 22.67
CA ILE A 62 0.46 -4.09 23.22
C ILE A 62 -0.55 -3.40 22.31
N ILE A 63 -1.43 -4.21 21.67
CA ILE A 63 -2.38 -3.70 20.68
C ILE A 63 -3.41 -2.74 21.29
N ASP A 64 -3.88 -3.01 22.50
CA ASP A 64 -4.88 -2.18 23.17
C ASP A 64 -4.34 -0.78 23.49
N GLU A 65 -3.07 -0.66 23.88
CA GLU A 65 -2.39 0.63 24.04
C GLU A 65 -2.36 1.40 22.72
N ALA A 66 -1.95 0.72 21.63
CA ALA A 66 -1.88 1.33 20.32
C ALA A 66 -3.24 1.81 19.84
N VAL A 67 -4.28 0.99 19.98
CA VAL A 67 -5.65 1.31 19.58
C VAL A 67 -6.22 2.46 20.40
N SER A 68 -5.97 2.48 21.70
CA SER A 68 -6.49 3.52 22.62
C SER A 68 -5.81 4.88 22.44
N PHE A 69 -4.58 4.91 21.93
CA PHE A 69 -3.75 6.11 21.83
C PHE A 69 -4.33 7.19 20.89
N SER A 70 -5.04 6.80 19.83
CA SER A 70 -5.51 7.72 18.81
C SER A 70 -6.88 7.37 18.23
N ASN A 71 -7.57 8.37 17.68
CA ASN A 71 -8.75 8.20 16.83
C ASN A 71 -8.39 8.00 15.34
N ILE A 72 -7.11 8.06 14.97
CA ILE A 72 -6.62 7.85 13.61
C ILE A 72 -5.64 6.68 13.63
N ILE A 73 -6.01 5.62 12.93
CA ILE A 73 -5.25 4.37 12.87
C ILE A 73 -4.81 4.14 11.42
N VAL A 74 -3.50 4.16 11.21
CA VAL A 74 -2.86 3.82 9.92
C VAL A 74 -2.50 2.35 9.93
N VAL A 75 -2.96 1.60 8.94
CA VAL A 75 -2.76 0.16 8.83
C VAL A 75 -1.72 -0.14 7.75
N ALA A 76 -0.54 -0.56 8.16
CA ALA A 76 0.62 -0.83 7.30
C ALA A 76 1.16 -2.27 7.49
N ILE A 77 0.26 -3.24 7.52
CA ILE A 77 0.54 -4.68 7.59
C ILE A 77 0.14 -5.37 6.28
N PRO A 78 0.66 -6.58 5.96
CA PRO A 78 0.32 -7.29 4.72
C PRO A 78 -1.19 -7.51 4.55
N VAL A 79 -1.70 -7.33 3.32
CA VAL A 79 -3.14 -7.43 3.00
C VAL A 79 -3.74 -8.74 3.50
N ALA A 80 -3.06 -9.86 3.30
CA ALA A 80 -3.53 -11.18 3.72
C ALA A 80 -3.85 -11.29 5.22
N THR A 81 -3.29 -10.39 6.05
CA THR A 81 -3.50 -10.39 7.50
C THR A 81 -4.47 -9.28 7.97
N ILE A 82 -4.80 -8.32 7.10
CA ILE A 82 -5.59 -7.15 7.52
C ILE A 82 -6.95 -7.57 8.06
N TYR A 83 -7.73 -8.34 7.29
CA TYR A 83 -9.09 -8.66 7.67
C TYR A 83 -9.15 -9.42 9.00
N SER A 84 -8.38 -10.50 9.13
CA SER A 84 -8.36 -11.31 10.35
C SER A 84 -7.86 -10.54 11.59
N PHE A 85 -6.89 -9.64 11.40
CA PHE A 85 -6.31 -8.88 12.51
C PHE A 85 -7.14 -7.65 12.89
N MET A 86 -7.67 -6.92 11.89
CA MET A 86 -8.33 -5.64 12.11
C MET A 86 -9.83 -5.75 12.39
N ASN A 87 -10.48 -6.87 12.03
CA ASN A 87 -11.94 -6.97 12.13
C ASN A 87 -12.44 -6.71 13.55
N SER A 88 -11.94 -7.41 14.55
CA SER A 88 -12.36 -7.20 15.95
C SER A 88 -12.03 -5.78 16.45
N ILE A 89 -10.89 -5.23 16.03
CA ILE A 89 -10.46 -3.87 16.39
C ILE A 89 -11.45 -2.85 15.82
N ILE A 90 -11.81 -2.97 14.55
CA ILE A 90 -12.72 -2.05 13.86
C ILE A 90 -14.14 -2.16 14.45
N GLN A 91 -14.64 -3.38 14.67
CA GLN A 91 -15.98 -3.58 15.24
C GLN A 91 -16.12 -2.96 16.63
N ASN A 92 -15.09 -2.99 17.45
CA ASN A 92 -15.10 -2.39 18.79
C ASN A 92 -14.78 -0.89 18.80
N ASN A 93 -14.32 -0.32 17.68
CA ASN A 93 -13.85 1.06 17.57
C ASN A 93 -14.38 1.77 16.31
N ARG A 94 -15.64 1.60 15.95
CA ARG A 94 -16.27 2.06 14.69
C ARG A 94 -16.19 3.57 14.46
N GLN A 95 -16.03 4.37 15.51
CA GLN A 95 -15.93 5.83 15.44
C GLN A 95 -14.56 6.33 14.94
N LYS A 96 -13.52 5.49 14.96
CA LYS A 96 -12.16 5.85 14.55
C LYS A 96 -12.03 5.92 13.03
N ILE A 97 -11.00 6.63 12.57
CA ILE A 97 -10.60 6.70 11.18
C ILE A 97 -9.53 5.64 10.92
N TYR A 98 -9.72 4.83 9.88
CA TYR A 98 -8.77 3.81 9.45
C TYR A 98 -8.21 4.16 8.08
N LEU A 99 -6.88 4.32 7.99
CA LEU A 99 -6.16 4.56 6.76
C LEU A 99 -5.39 3.29 6.37
N PHE A 100 -5.87 2.56 5.36
CA PHE A 100 -5.16 1.41 4.80
C PHE A 100 -4.09 1.86 3.82
N THR A 101 -2.90 1.26 3.90
CA THR A 101 -1.75 1.66 3.07
C THR A 101 -1.13 0.49 2.32
N SER A 102 -1.62 -0.71 2.54
CA SER A 102 -1.19 -1.94 1.88
C SER A 102 -1.90 -2.09 0.54
N LYS A 103 -1.21 -2.69 -0.43
CA LYS A 103 -1.65 -2.77 -1.82
C LYS A 103 -1.87 -4.24 -2.20
N GLY A 104 -3.11 -4.62 -2.41
CA GLY A 104 -3.50 -5.99 -2.78
C GLY A 104 -4.99 -6.21 -2.55
N LEU A 105 -5.46 -7.41 -2.88
CA LEU A 105 -6.83 -7.85 -2.69
C LEU A 105 -6.87 -8.96 -1.61
N TYR A 106 -8.02 -9.15 -1.03
CA TYR A 106 -8.31 -10.26 -0.13
C TYR A 106 -9.53 -11.02 -0.65
N ASN A 107 -9.32 -12.26 -1.07
CA ASN A 107 -10.35 -13.08 -1.72
C ASN A 107 -11.03 -12.37 -2.91
N GLY A 108 -10.24 -11.72 -3.77
CA GLY A 108 -10.71 -11.01 -4.95
C GLY A 108 -11.38 -9.66 -4.68
N ARG A 109 -11.38 -9.18 -3.44
CA ARG A 109 -12.08 -7.98 -3.01
C ARG A 109 -11.13 -6.93 -2.44
N SER A 110 -11.49 -5.68 -2.58
CA SER A 110 -10.78 -4.59 -1.92
C SER A 110 -11.02 -4.62 -0.40
N ILE A 111 -10.04 -4.17 0.38
CA ILE A 111 -10.14 -4.17 1.84
C ILE A 111 -11.28 -3.27 2.31
N SER A 112 -11.45 -2.10 1.69
CA SER A 112 -12.53 -1.18 2.06
C SER A 112 -13.91 -1.83 1.85
N SER A 113 -14.12 -2.54 0.73
CA SER A 113 -15.40 -3.19 0.44
C SER A 113 -15.76 -4.26 1.45
N LEU A 114 -14.78 -5.02 1.95
CA LEU A 114 -15.00 -6.04 2.97
C LEU A 114 -15.55 -5.45 4.27
N PHE A 115 -14.95 -4.32 4.71
CA PHE A 115 -15.40 -3.69 5.95
C PHE A 115 -16.70 -2.88 5.79
N TYR A 116 -16.94 -2.29 4.60
CA TYR A 116 -18.20 -1.58 4.34
C TYR A 116 -19.41 -2.50 4.25
N GLU A 117 -19.26 -3.75 3.84
CA GLU A 117 -20.36 -4.74 3.92
C GLU A 117 -20.83 -4.98 5.35
N GLU A 118 -19.89 -4.94 6.30
CA GLU A 118 -20.25 -5.11 7.71
C GLU A 118 -20.81 -3.83 8.33
N ASN A 119 -20.33 -2.66 7.86
CA ASN A 119 -20.82 -1.37 8.34
C ASN A 119 -20.43 -0.24 7.37
N GLU A 120 -21.38 0.27 6.59
CA GLU A 120 -21.21 1.37 5.64
C GLU A 120 -20.82 2.71 6.28
N ASN A 121 -21.07 2.88 7.59
CA ASN A 121 -20.78 4.12 8.29
C ASN A 121 -19.31 4.24 8.78
N LEU A 122 -18.49 3.22 8.57
CA LEU A 122 -17.07 3.27 8.92
C LEU A 122 -16.36 4.45 8.24
N LYS A 123 -15.34 4.96 8.89
CA LYS A 123 -14.52 6.05 8.37
C LYS A 123 -13.23 5.46 7.79
N LEU A 124 -13.34 4.98 6.55
CA LEU A 124 -12.23 4.33 5.87
C LEU A 124 -11.56 5.26 4.86
N ALA A 125 -10.27 5.10 4.71
CA ALA A 125 -9.49 5.72 3.67
C ALA A 125 -8.37 4.79 3.21
N VAL A 126 -7.86 5.02 2.01
CA VAL A 126 -6.73 4.28 1.43
C VAL A 126 -5.66 5.26 0.95
N LEU A 127 -4.39 4.97 1.23
CA LEU A 127 -3.26 5.71 0.71
C LEU A 127 -2.53 4.88 -0.34
N SER A 128 -2.34 5.45 -1.53
CA SER A 128 -1.60 4.83 -2.63
C SER A 128 -0.83 5.87 -3.45
N GLY A 129 0.04 5.42 -4.34
CA GLY A 129 0.85 6.28 -5.21
C GLY A 129 2.31 5.88 -5.23
N PRO A 130 3.13 6.52 -6.09
CA PRO A 130 4.56 6.23 -6.26
C PRO A 130 5.33 6.64 -4.99
N SER A 131 5.72 5.66 -4.17
CA SER A 131 6.30 5.94 -2.85
C SER A 131 7.16 4.77 -2.33
N PHE A 132 8.44 4.77 -2.67
CA PHE A 132 9.39 3.88 -2.01
C PHE A 132 9.70 4.39 -0.60
N ALA A 133 9.66 3.49 0.38
CA ALA A 133 9.87 3.85 1.78
C ALA A 133 11.28 4.41 2.03
N SER A 134 12.29 3.91 1.32
CA SER A 134 13.67 4.40 1.34
C SER A 134 13.74 5.88 0.93
N GLU A 135 13.12 6.25 -0.19
CA GLU A 135 13.11 7.61 -0.68
C GLU A 135 12.37 8.58 0.24
N VAL A 136 11.25 8.14 0.82
CA VAL A 136 10.52 8.93 1.83
C VAL A 136 11.38 9.17 3.06
N MET A 137 12.09 8.15 3.53
CA MET A 137 13.00 8.28 4.69
C MET A 137 14.21 9.17 4.41
N ASP A 138 14.68 9.19 3.17
CA ASP A 138 15.76 10.08 2.70
C ASP A 138 15.29 11.52 2.46
N GLY A 139 14.00 11.83 2.69
CA GLY A 139 13.42 13.16 2.50
C GLY A 139 13.25 13.57 1.03
N LYS A 140 13.25 12.60 0.09
CA LYS A 140 13.00 12.88 -1.32
C LYS A 140 11.53 13.22 -1.56
N ASN A 141 11.29 14.08 -2.55
CA ASN A 141 9.94 14.52 -2.88
C ASN A 141 9.07 13.35 -3.34
N THR A 142 7.97 13.13 -2.64
CA THR A 142 7.02 12.05 -2.87
C THR A 142 5.61 12.63 -3.02
N ALA A 143 4.85 12.12 -3.95
CA ALA A 143 3.44 12.48 -4.13
C ALA A 143 2.55 11.24 -4.08
N VAL A 144 1.51 11.30 -3.25
CA VAL A 144 0.55 10.20 -3.05
C VAL A 144 -0.88 10.72 -3.12
N VAL A 145 -1.83 9.78 -3.19
CA VAL A 145 -3.26 10.08 -3.08
C VAL A 145 -3.85 9.37 -1.87
N ILE A 146 -4.72 10.08 -1.14
CA ILE A 146 -5.60 9.49 -0.13
C ILE A 146 -7.01 9.49 -0.70
N ALA A 147 -7.59 8.30 -0.78
CA ALA A 147 -8.96 8.07 -1.23
C ALA A 147 -9.89 7.80 -0.04
N SER A 148 -11.07 8.41 -0.04
CA SER A 148 -12.15 8.09 0.91
C SER A 148 -13.49 8.56 0.31
N ASP A 149 -14.52 7.75 0.40
CA ASP A 149 -15.90 8.12 0.06
C ASP A 149 -16.42 9.30 0.90
N LYS A 150 -15.76 9.57 2.04
CA LYS A 150 -16.03 10.69 2.93
C LYS A 150 -14.97 11.79 2.74
N THR A 151 -15.28 12.79 1.93
CA THR A 151 -14.33 13.87 1.56
C THR A 151 -13.69 14.57 2.77
N ASN A 152 -14.43 14.73 3.87
CA ASN A 152 -13.91 15.32 5.10
C ASN A 152 -12.80 14.46 5.74
N ILE A 153 -12.91 13.12 5.66
CA ILE A 153 -11.89 12.19 6.15
C ILE A 153 -10.63 12.29 5.29
N ALA A 154 -10.77 12.26 3.94
CA ALA A 154 -9.63 12.42 3.04
C ALA A 154 -8.88 13.74 3.30
N ARG A 155 -9.60 14.86 3.48
CA ARG A 155 -9.01 16.17 3.79
C ARG A 155 -8.33 16.20 5.16
N GLN A 156 -8.93 15.62 6.18
CA GLN A 156 -8.32 15.53 7.51
C GLN A 156 -6.99 14.78 7.46
N LEU A 157 -6.95 13.65 6.78
CA LEU A 157 -5.74 12.85 6.59
C LEU A 157 -4.72 13.60 5.71
N GLN A 158 -5.17 14.30 4.67
CA GLN A 158 -4.29 15.14 3.85
C GLN A 158 -3.52 16.16 4.72
N ILE A 159 -4.18 16.84 5.64
CA ILE A 159 -3.55 17.84 6.53
C ILE A 159 -2.48 17.17 7.41
N ILE A 160 -2.72 15.94 7.88
CA ILE A 160 -1.81 15.22 8.77
C ILE A 160 -0.54 14.77 8.05
N PHE A 161 -0.67 14.35 6.80
CA PHE A 161 0.46 13.77 6.04
C PHE A 161 1.17 14.78 5.15
N ASN A 162 0.50 15.85 4.70
CA ASN A 162 1.07 16.78 3.72
C ASN A 162 2.17 17.65 4.31
N ASN A 163 3.34 17.70 3.65
CA ASN A 163 4.43 18.62 3.99
C ASN A 163 5.23 18.99 2.73
N ALA A 164 6.37 19.66 2.91
CA ALA A 164 7.21 20.12 1.80
C ALA A 164 7.75 18.99 0.92
N HIS A 165 7.98 17.81 1.48
CA HIS A 165 8.56 16.65 0.78
C HIS A 165 7.55 15.52 0.53
N PHE A 166 6.41 15.52 1.20
CA PHE A 166 5.36 14.51 1.06
C PHE A 166 4.04 15.16 0.69
N ARG A 167 3.77 15.21 -0.62
CA ARG A 167 2.56 15.85 -1.17
C ARG A 167 1.40 14.87 -1.20
N VAL A 168 0.27 15.25 -0.62
CA VAL A 168 -0.94 14.42 -0.57
C VAL A 168 -2.05 15.06 -1.41
N TYR A 169 -2.57 14.31 -2.38
CA TYR A 169 -3.79 14.63 -3.11
C TYR A 169 -4.95 13.80 -2.56
N THR A 170 -6.18 14.20 -2.84
CA THR A 170 -7.37 13.49 -2.37
C THR A 170 -8.31 13.13 -3.51
N THR A 171 -9.04 12.01 -3.37
CA THR A 171 -10.10 11.56 -4.27
C THR A 171 -11.19 10.86 -3.47
N ASP A 172 -12.38 10.73 -4.03
CA ASP A 172 -13.50 9.95 -3.48
C ASP A 172 -13.52 8.49 -3.97
N ASP A 173 -12.76 8.17 -5.02
CA ASP A 173 -12.70 6.83 -5.62
C ASP A 173 -11.79 5.88 -4.83
N ILE A 174 -12.28 5.37 -3.68
CA ILE A 174 -11.54 4.44 -2.84
C ILE A 174 -11.30 3.10 -3.57
N ILE A 175 -12.31 2.59 -4.29
CA ILE A 175 -12.26 1.32 -5.01
C ILE A 175 -11.22 1.37 -6.14
N GLY A 176 -11.27 2.39 -6.99
CA GLY A 176 -10.31 2.54 -8.09
C GLY A 176 -8.87 2.64 -7.59
N VAL A 177 -8.63 3.35 -6.49
CA VAL A 177 -7.29 3.46 -5.87
C VAL A 177 -6.79 2.11 -5.35
N GLU A 178 -7.64 1.32 -4.68
CA GLU A 178 -7.26 -0.01 -4.19
C GLU A 178 -6.93 -0.98 -5.32
N TYR A 179 -7.80 -1.06 -6.36
CA TYR A 179 -7.55 -1.95 -7.49
C TYR A 179 -6.35 -1.52 -8.33
N CYS A 180 -6.11 -0.23 -8.55
CA CYS A 180 -4.86 0.25 -9.16
C CYS A 180 -3.64 -0.23 -8.37
N GLY A 181 -3.64 -0.02 -7.05
CA GLY A 181 -2.54 -0.41 -6.18
C GLY A 181 -2.30 -1.92 -6.12
N ALA A 182 -3.35 -2.74 -6.25
CA ALA A 182 -3.25 -4.19 -6.27
C ALA A 182 -2.69 -4.69 -7.61
N ILE A 183 -3.30 -4.30 -8.72
CA ILE A 183 -3.01 -4.85 -10.05
C ILE A 183 -1.63 -4.40 -10.55
N LYS A 184 -1.15 -3.20 -10.18
CA LYS A 184 0.20 -2.77 -10.54
C LYS A 184 1.29 -3.79 -10.16
N ASN A 185 1.10 -4.51 -9.05
CA ASN A 185 2.06 -5.51 -8.57
C ASN A 185 2.18 -6.70 -9.53
N VAL A 186 1.11 -7.05 -10.23
CA VAL A 186 1.10 -8.05 -11.29
C VAL A 186 1.96 -7.58 -12.46
N PHE A 187 1.72 -6.35 -12.94
CA PHE A 187 2.50 -5.78 -14.03
C PHE A 187 3.97 -5.59 -13.67
N ALA A 188 4.27 -5.31 -12.41
CA ALA A 188 5.65 -5.25 -11.94
C ALA A 188 6.37 -6.60 -12.07
N ILE A 189 5.71 -7.74 -11.74
CA ILE A 189 6.26 -9.07 -11.96
C ILE A 189 6.54 -9.29 -13.44
N ILE A 190 5.56 -9.03 -14.32
CA ILE A 190 5.68 -9.22 -15.76
C ILE A 190 6.82 -8.36 -16.33
N CYS A 191 6.91 -7.10 -15.95
CA CYS A 191 8.00 -6.21 -16.39
C CYS A 191 9.38 -6.68 -15.91
N GLY A 192 9.46 -7.20 -14.68
CA GLY A 192 10.67 -7.83 -14.18
C GLY A 192 11.06 -9.06 -15.00
N MET A 193 10.11 -9.91 -15.37
CA MET A 193 10.36 -11.07 -16.23
C MET A 193 10.85 -10.67 -17.62
N ILE A 194 10.26 -9.65 -18.22
CA ILE A 194 10.69 -9.11 -19.52
C ILE A 194 12.13 -8.62 -19.49
N ASP A 195 12.50 -7.84 -18.46
CA ASP A 195 13.87 -7.33 -18.32
C ASP A 195 14.86 -8.43 -17.95
N GLY A 196 14.45 -9.37 -17.09
CA GLY A 196 15.26 -10.55 -16.74
C GLY A 196 15.55 -11.46 -17.94
N ALA A 197 14.56 -11.63 -18.83
CA ALA A 197 14.69 -12.39 -20.09
C ALA A 197 15.34 -11.57 -21.22
N ASN A 198 15.73 -10.31 -20.96
CA ASN A 198 16.36 -9.41 -21.95
C ASN A 198 15.51 -9.21 -23.23
N MET A 199 14.18 -9.13 -23.09
CA MET A 199 13.23 -8.94 -24.21
C MET A 199 13.17 -7.50 -24.72
N GLY A 200 13.79 -6.57 -24.04
CA GLY A 200 13.96 -5.17 -24.44
C GLY A 200 12.83 -4.21 -24.04
N ALA A 201 13.16 -2.93 -24.10
CA ALA A 201 12.27 -1.85 -23.64
C ALA A 201 10.97 -1.73 -24.48
N ASN A 202 11.02 -2.03 -25.78
CA ASN A 202 9.82 -1.98 -26.63
C ASN A 202 8.75 -2.96 -26.15
N THR A 203 9.15 -4.20 -25.82
CA THR A 203 8.24 -5.23 -25.29
C THR A 203 7.64 -4.77 -23.95
N LYS A 204 8.50 -4.30 -23.04
CA LYS A 204 8.04 -3.82 -21.72
C LYS A 204 7.03 -2.68 -21.83
N ASN A 205 7.32 -1.66 -22.62
CA ASN A 205 6.40 -0.52 -22.78
C ASN A 205 5.11 -0.92 -23.50
N ALA A 206 5.14 -1.84 -24.46
CA ALA A 206 3.95 -2.36 -25.11
C ALA A 206 3.05 -3.11 -24.12
N ILE A 207 3.63 -3.96 -23.24
CA ILE A 207 2.89 -4.67 -22.19
C ILE A 207 2.30 -3.70 -21.18
N ILE A 208 3.04 -2.71 -20.69
CA ILE A 208 2.49 -1.70 -19.78
C ILE A 208 1.32 -0.98 -20.45
N THR A 209 1.47 -0.51 -21.69
CA THR A 209 0.43 0.26 -22.40
C THR A 209 -0.84 -0.57 -22.61
N ARG A 210 -0.71 -1.84 -23.02
CA ARG A 210 -1.86 -2.74 -23.20
C ARG A 210 -2.48 -3.10 -21.85
N GLY A 211 -1.65 -3.33 -20.84
CA GLY A 211 -2.08 -3.64 -19.48
C GLY A 211 -2.92 -2.55 -18.83
N LEU A 212 -2.66 -1.27 -19.15
CA LEU A 212 -3.53 -0.17 -18.69
C LEU A 212 -4.99 -0.35 -19.12
N ASN A 213 -5.24 -0.94 -20.29
CA ASN A 213 -6.62 -1.23 -20.73
C ASN A 213 -7.26 -2.35 -19.92
N GLU A 214 -6.48 -3.37 -19.54
CA GLU A 214 -6.96 -4.45 -18.67
C GLU A 214 -7.30 -3.92 -17.28
N ILE A 215 -6.42 -3.12 -16.68
CA ILE A 215 -6.66 -2.47 -15.40
C ILE A 215 -7.94 -1.60 -15.47
N ARG A 216 -8.11 -0.83 -16.54
CA ARG A 216 -9.30 0.00 -16.76
C ARG A 216 -10.59 -0.83 -16.79
N ARG A 217 -10.56 -2.00 -17.44
CA ARG A 217 -11.72 -2.90 -17.50
C ARG A 217 -12.09 -3.40 -16.10
N VAL A 218 -11.10 -3.84 -15.31
CA VAL A 218 -11.34 -4.30 -13.93
C VAL A 218 -11.90 -3.17 -13.08
N ILE A 219 -11.28 -1.98 -13.10
CA ILE A 219 -11.75 -0.81 -12.32
C ILE A 219 -13.19 -0.48 -12.67
N SER A 220 -13.54 -0.44 -13.97
CA SER A 220 -14.92 -0.19 -14.41
C SER A 220 -15.89 -1.26 -13.94
N PHE A 221 -15.48 -2.53 -13.98
CA PHE A 221 -16.30 -3.66 -13.59
C PHE A 221 -16.61 -3.66 -12.08
N VAL A 222 -15.62 -3.33 -11.25
CA VAL A 222 -15.79 -3.32 -9.78
C VAL A 222 -16.42 -2.03 -9.25
N GLY A 223 -16.84 -1.12 -10.13
CA GLY A 223 -17.51 0.13 -9.73
C GLY A 223 -16.57 1.27 -9.36
N GLY A 224 -15.27 1.16 -9.64
CA GLY A 224 -14.31 2.25 -9.49
C GLY A 224 -14.36 3.22 -10.69
N ASN A 225 -13.77 4.40 -10.52
CA ASN A 225 -13.66 5.40 -11.59
C ASN A 225 -12.44 5.10 -12.49
N PRO A 226 -12.64 4.80 -13.79
CA PRO A 226 -11.52 4.53 -14.70
C PRO A 226 -10.51 5.68 -14.84
N LYS A 227 -10.90 6.92 -14.52
CA LYS A 227 -10.00 8.08 -14.55
C LYS A 227 -8.91 7.99 -13.46
N THR A 228 -9.16 7.27 -12.38
CA THR A 228 -8.17 7.04 -11.30
C THR A 228 -6.91 6.36 -11.82
N LEU A 229 -7.02 5.56 -12.87
CA LEU A 229 -5.87 4.93 -13.54
C LEU A 229 -4.84 5.94 -14.05
N TYR A 230 -5.26 7.12 -14.49
CA TYR A 230 -4.35 8.15 -15.03
C TYR A 230 -3.71 9.03 -13.94
N GLY A 231 -4.00 8.77 -12.68
CA GLY A 231 -3.45 9.47 -11.52
C GLY A 231 -2.25 8.79 -10.88
N LEU A 232 -1.91 9.29 -9.68
CA LEU A 232 -0.78 8.79 -8.88
C LEU A 232 -0.94 7.33 -8.47
N ALA A 233 -2.14 6.89 -8.08
CA ALA A 233 -2.39 5.50 -7.68
C ALA A 233 -2.34 4.52 -8.85
N GLY A 234 -2.60 4.98 -10.08
CA GLY A 234 -2.56 4.20 -11.30
C GLY A 234 -1.21 4.30 -12.00
N ILE A 235 -1.16 5.05 -13.11
CA ILE A 235 0.02 5.12 -13.97
C ILE A 235 1.27 5.60 -13.24
N GLY A 236 1.15 6.52 -12.28
CA GLY A 236 2.29 7.00 -11.49
C GLY A 236 2.96 5.87 -10.71
N ASP A 237 2.18 5.06 -10.00
CA ASP A 237 2.70 3.94 -9.21
C ASP A 237 3.12 2.74 -10.08
N ILE A 238 2.46 2.52 -11.22
CA ILE A 238 2.87 1.52 -12.22
C ILE A 238 4.26 1.85 -12.77
N MET A 239 4.47 3.09 -13.21
CA MET A 239 5.75 3.53 -13.78
C MET A 239 6.90 3.40 -12.79
N LEU A 240 6.69 3.77 -11.52
CA LEU A 240 7.68 3.58 -10.49
C LEU A 240 7.98 2.08 -10.26
N THR A 241 6.93 1.27 -10.09
CA THR A 241 7.04 -0.11 -9.63
C THR A 241 7.58 -1.04 -10.73
N CYS A 242 7.24 -0.79 -12.01
CA CYS A 242 7.66 -1.59 -13.16
C CYS A 242 9.08 -1.29 -13.67
N ASN A 243 9.78 -0.33 -13.07
CA ASN A 243 11.10 0.10 -13.53
C ASN A 243 12.18 0.09 -12.42
N SER A 244 11.93 -0.54 -11.28
CA SER A 244 12.89 -0.51 -10.18
C SER A 244 13.03 -1.85 -9.47
N LEU A 245 14.26 -2.26 -9.21
CA LEU A 245 14.59 -3.41 -8.37
C LEU A 245 14.23 -3.20 -6.89
N GLU A 246 13.95 -1.98 -6.45
CA GLU A 246 13.38 -1.73 -5.12
C GLU A 246 11.95 -2.30 -4.99
N SER A 247 11.26 -2.45 -6.10
CA SER A 247 9.98 -3.17 -6.13
C SER A 247 10.21 -4.66 -5.95
N ARG A 248 9.73 -5.24 -4.84
CA ARG A 248 9.81 -6.68 -4.57
C ARG A 248 9.15 -7.51 -5.67
N ASN A 249 8.04 -7.04 -6.22
CA ASN A 249 7.35 -7.74 -7.30
C ASN A 249 8.16 -7.73 -8.60
N TYR A 250 8.72 -6.59 -8.99
CA TYR A 250 9.59 -6.49 -10.15
C TYR A 250 10.87 -7.33 -9.97
N SER A 251 11.53 -7.19 -8.82
CA SER A 251 12.73 -7.95 -8.48
C SER A 251 12.47 -9.46 -8.50
N TYR A 252 11.31 -9.92 -8.02
CA TYR A 252 10.89 -11.32 -8.14
C TYR A 252 10.84 -11.77 -9.60
N GLY A 253 10.12 -11.05 -10.47
CA GLY A 253 10.02 -11.38 -11.90
C GLY A 253 11.38 -11.39 -12.59
N PHE A 254 12.22 -10.40 -12.29
CA PHE A 254 13.56 -10.27 -12.86
C PHE A 254 14.47 -11.47 -12.53
N HIS A 255 14.48 -11.90 -11.27
CA HIS A 255 15.31 -13.05 -10.86
C HIS A 255 14.72 -14.39 -11.29
N TYR A 256 13.39 -14.53 -11.32
CA TYR A 256 12.72 -15.74 -11.73
C TYR A 256 13.12 -16.20 -13.14
N THR A 257 13.31 -15.28 -14.07
CA THR A 257 13.72 -15.59 -15.46
C THR A 257 15.22 -15.78 -15.64
N LYS A 258 16.05 -15.26 -14.72
CA LYS A 258 17.52 -15.44 -14.79
C LYS A 258 17.96 -16.75 -14.23
N ASP A 259 17.32 -17.25 -13.18
CA ASP A 259 17.62 -18.51 -12.54
C ASP A 259 16.36 -19.07 -11.86
N ALA A 260 15.65 -19.94 -12.56
CA ALA A 260 14.46 -20.60 -12.04
C ALA A 260 14.73 -21.49 -10.81
N SER A 261 16.01 -21.84 -10.54
CA SER A 261 16.42 -22.63 -9.38
C SER A 261 16.60 -21.77 -8.11
N LEU A 262 16.70 -20.46 -8.26
CA LEU A 262 16.69 -19.56 -7.13
C LEU A 262 15.27 -19.52 -6.54
N SER A 263 15.04 -20.45 -5.60
CA SER A 263 13.98 -20.29 -4.61
C SER A 263 14.22 -18.93 -3.96
N TYR A 264 13.46 -17.93 -4.40
CA TYR A 264 13.66 -16.53 -4.04
C TYR A 264 13.33 -16.37 -2.54
N ASN A 265 14.33 -16.54 -1.71
CA ASN A 265 14.29 -16.26 -0.27
C ASN A 265 14.26 -14.75 -0.03
N GLN A 266 13.23 -14.05 -0.56
CA GLN A 266 12.96 -12.69 -0.09
C GLN A 266 12.30 -12.76 1.29
N ASN A 267 12.87 -12.02 2.22
CA ASN A 267 12.22 -11.69 3.49
C ASN A 267 11.01 -10.77 3.21
N GLY A 268 9.89 -11.33 2.75
CA GLY A 268 8.67 -10.57 2.50
C GLY A 268 7.67 -11.25 1.54
N THR A 269 6.42 -10.81 1.62
CA THR A 269 5.34 -11.29 0.75
C THR A 269 5.44 -10.67 -0.64
N ILE A 270 5.32 -11.48 -1.69
CA ILE A 270 5.16 -11.03 -3.08
C ILE A 270 3.66 -10.89 -3.35
N GLU A 271 3.14 -9.69 -3.14
CA GLU A 271 1.69 -9.43 -3.20
C GLU A 271 1.09 -9.67 -4.59
N GLY A 272 1.88 -9.46 -5.65
CA GLY A 272 1.45 -9.68 -7.03
C GLY A 272 1.08 -11.13 -7.34
N LEU A 273 1.72 -12.12 -6.70
CA LEU A 273 1.39 -13.54 -6.92
C LEU A 273 -0.02 -13.90 -6.42
N ASN A 274 -0.43 -13.34 -5.30
CA ASN A 274 -1.79 -13.54 -4.82
C ASN A 274 -2.79 -12.77 -5.69
N THR A 275 -2.46 -11.52 -6.03
CA THR A 275 -3.33 -10.66 -6.84
C THR A 275 -3.59 -11.23 -8.23
N ILE A 276 -2.59 -11.86 -8.88
CA ILE A 276 -2.76 -12.51 -10.20
C ILE A 276 -3.88 -13.54 -10.17
N ASN A 277 -3.85 -14.45 -9.19
CA ASN A 277 -4.85 -15.50 -9.06
C ASN A 277 -6.26 -14.95 -8.82
N GLU A 278 -6.36 -13.88 -8.04
CA GLU A 278 -7.63 -13.24 -7.70
C GLU A 278 -8.21 -12.49 -8.90
N ILE A 279 -7.39 -11.72 -9.61
CA ILE A 279 -7.83 -10.99 -10.82
C ILE A 279 -8.18 -11.95 -11.95
N TYR A 280 -7.40 -13.03 -12.14
CA TYR A 280 -7.72 -14.07 -13.12
C TYR A 280 -9.09 -14.71 -12.86
N LYS A 281 -9.41 -15.01 -11.60
CA LYS A 281 -10.73 -15.53 -11.23
C LYS A 281 -11.85 -14.53 -11.54
N ILE A 282 -11.67 -13.25 -11.19
CA ILE A 282 -12.62 -12.19 -11.49
C ILE A 282 -12.84 -12.09 -13.00
N ALA A 283 -11.77 -12.08 -13.78
CA ALA A 283 -11.82 -11.98 -15.23
C ALA A 283 -12.59 -13.15 -15.85
N LYS A 284 -12.24 -14.38 -15.46
CA LYS A 284 -12.83 -15.61 -16.01
C LYS A 284 -14.32 -15.75 -15.69
N VAL A 285 -14.71 -15.48 -14.44
CA VAL A 285 -16.11 -15.60 -14.00
C VAL A 285 -17.01 -14.55 -14.69
N ASN A 286 -16.45 -13.38 -15.00
CA ASN A 286 -17.21 -12.25 -15.53
C ASN A 286 -16.93 -11.96 -17.02
N ASN A 287 -16.24 -12.86 -17.71
CA ASN A 287 -15.89 -12.74 -19.14
C ASN A 287 -15.18 -11.40 -19.46
N LEU A 288 -14.28 -10.95 -18.59
CA LEU A 288 -13.46 -9.77 -18.85
C LEU A 288 -12.27 -10.18 -19.72
N GLU A 289 -12.07 -9.50 -20.84
CA GLU A 289 -10.96 -9.75 -21.75
C GLU A 289 -9.64 -9.22 -21.13
N MET A 290 -8.78 -10.14 -20.67
CA MET A 290 -7.53 -9.82 -19.97
C MET A 290 -6.35 -10.67 -20.44
N PRO A 291 -5.98 -10.60 -21.73
CA PRO A 291 -5.01 -11.49 -22.37
C PRO A 291 -3.58 -11.37 -21.85
N ILE A 292 -3.23 -10.37 -21.06
CA ILE A 292 -1.91 -10.22 -20.42
C ILE A 292 -1.88 -10.92 -19.06
N ILE A 293 -3.00 -10.89 -18.35
CA ILE A 293 -3.12 -11.52 -17.02
C ILE A 293 -3.46 -13.02 -17.14
N GLU A 294 -4.17 -13.42 -18.18
CA GLU A 294 -4.46 -14.82 -18.53
C GLU A 294 -3.22 -15.59 -19.00
#